data_cd570ec910d08ae4dd40dd654d4a3d09
#
_entry.id   cd570ec910d08ae4dd40dd654d4a3d09
#
_cell.length_a   1.000
_cell.length_b   1.000
_cell.length_c   1.000
_cell.angle_alpha   90.00
_cell.angle_beta   90.00
_cell.angle_gamma   90.00
#
_symmetry.space_group_name_H-M   'P 1'
#
loop_
_entity.id
_entity.type
_entity.pdbx_description
1 polymer ?
#
loop_
_entity_poly.entity_id
_entity_poly.type
_entity_poly.pdbx_seq_one_letter_code
_entity_poly.pdbx_strand_id
1 'polypeptide(L)'
;MTAPSIYLNGATVMSTPTERVLAIARDAGFAGIEARAERLLKHTVEVRAAALAAASGEVFSLNGISLTLRPDGHMDRGVLEADLPLRVAICNELGAVYLLAVAPRAPGLRVNDAMVGLRDALELVAEGARRAGIRVAFEFLGFRDCPVNTPALAAEVVDRVEGIEMVLDSCHWHASGGRPLGDYPVDRLALVHLNDAPQAKPGSEIQDADRILPGEGVISLRELINELRSRGYSGPWSLETFNPSYWGEDPAQVAKRGLAAVENVLR
;
A
#
# COMPACT_ATOMS: atom_id res chain seq x y z
N MET A 1 17.79 -13.10 15.25
CA MET A 1 16.71 -12.25 14.74
C MET A 1 15.72 -13.16 14.01
N THR A 2 14.42 -13.02 14.24
CA THR A 2 13.39 -13.74 13.46
C THR A 2 13.42 -13.24 12.02
N ALA A 3 13.15 -14.12 11.06
CA ALA A 3 13.02 -13.72 9.66
C ALA A 3 11.90 -12.66 9.52
N PRO A 4 12.06 -11.67 8.64
CA PRO A 4 11.04 -10.64 8.45
C PRO A 4 9.77 -11.26 7.85
N SER A 5 8.60 -10.80 8.29
CA SER A 5 7.33 -11.18 7.66
C SER A 5 7.21 -10.49 6.30
N ILE A 6 7.00 -11.27 5.24
CA ILE A 6 6.83 -10.76 3.88
C ILE A 6 5.44 -11.15 3.39
N TYR A 7 4.69 -10.18 2.88
CA TYR A 7 3.34 -10.36 2.33
C TYR A 7 3.33 -10.23 0.81
N LEU A 8 2.39 -10.89 0.15
CA LEU A 8 2.13 -10.73 -1.27
C LEU A 8 0.95 -9.79 -1.48
N ASN A 9 1.19 -8.62 -2.04
CA ASN A 9 0.10 -7.75 -2.45
C ASN A 9 -0.57 -8.28 -3.72
N GLY A 10 -1.89 -8.39 -3.70
CA GLY A 10 -2.69 -8.87 -4.82
C GLY A 10 -2.52 -8.08 -6.12
N ALA A 11 -2.00 -6.84 -6.05
CA ALA A 11 -1.65 -6.05 -7.23
C ALA A 11 -0.59 -6.73 -8.10
N THR A 12 0.29 -7.51 -7.50
CA THR A 12 1.35 -8.25 -8.22
C THR A 12 0.79 -9.32 -9.15
N VAL A 13 -0.36 -9.90 -8.79
CA VAL A 13 -1.04 -10.97 -9.52
C VAL A 13 -2.54 -10.64 -9.71
N MET A 14 -2.85 -9.42 -10.12
CA MET A 14 -4.19 -8.80 -10.11
C MET A 14 -5.27 -9.61 -10.85
N SER A 15 -4.90 -10.39 -11.85
CA SER A 15 -5.84 -11.25 -12.61
C SER A 15 -6.29 -12.50 -11.83
N THR A 16 -5.62 -12.82 -10.70
CA THR A 16 -5.85 -14.03 -9.91
C THR A 16 -6.95 -13.82 -8.86
N PRO A 17 -7.93 -14.70 -8.71
CA PRO A 17 -8.91 -14.67 -7.62
C PRO A 17 -8.26 -14.65 -6.23
N THR A 18 -8.83 -13.88 -5.30
CA THR A 18 -8.20 -13.60 -3.99
C THR A 18 -7.96 -14.86 -3.16
N GLU A 19 -8.87 -15.84 -3.17
CA GLU A 19 -8.69 -17.13 -2.49
C GLU A 19 -7.54 -17.94 -3.08
N ARG A 20 -7.28 -17.80 -4.38
CA ARG A 20 -6.13 -18.42 -5.04
C ARG A 20 -4.83 -17.68 -4.74
N VAL A 21 -4.86 -16.34 -4.59
CA VAL A 21 -3.69 -15.58 -4.15
C VAL A 21 -3.25 -16.03 -2.75
N LEU A 22 -4.18 -16.29 -1.82
CA LEU A 22 -3.88 -16.86 -0.51
C LEU A 22 -3.14 -18.19 -0.61
N ALA A 23 -3.64 -19.11 -1.43
CA ALA A 23 -3.00 -20.42 -1.63
C ALA A 23 -1.59 -20.26 -2.21
N ILE A 24 -1.43 -19.44 -3.25
CA ILE A 24 -0.14 -19.16 -3.89
C ILE A 24 0.84 -18.53 -2.91
N ALA A 25 0.42 -17.56 -2.11
CA ALA A 25 1.24 -16.90 -1.11
C ALA A 25 1.77 -17.91 -0.08
N ARG A 26 0.90 -18.77 0.43
CA ARG A 26 1.24 -19.85 1.37
C ARG A 26 2.23 -20.84 0.77
N ASP A 27 1.97 -21.30 -0.45
CA ASP A 27 2.83 -22.28 -1.15
C ASP A 27 4.21 -21.69 -1.52
N ALA A 28 4.26 -20.39 -1.78
CA ALA A 28 5.52 -19.69 -2.05
C ALA A 28 6.33 -19.36 -0.79
N GLY A 29 5.70 -19.30 0.39
CA GLY A 29 6.36 -19.00 1.66
C GLY A 29 6.16 -17.57 2.18
N PHE A 30 5.22 -16.80 1.63
CA PHE A 30 4.81 -15.53 2.21
C PHE A 30 4.09 -15.72 3.55
N ALA A 31 4.14 -14.72 4.42
CA ALA A 31 3.41 -14.71 5.69
C ALA A 31 1.88 -14.57 5.49
N GLY A 32 1.46 -14.10 4.33
CA GLY A 32 0.07 -13.87 3.96
C GLY A 32 -0.04 -12.91 2.79
N ILE A 33 -1.18 -12.23 2.68
CA ILE A 33 -1.47 -11.33 1.57
C ILE A 33 -1.92 -9.95 2.04
N GLU A 34 -1.84 -8.99 1.11
CA GLU A 34 -2.69 -7.81 1.09
C GLU A 34 -3.76 -7.99 0.02
N ALA A 35 -5.04 -7.92 0.41
CA ALA A 35 -6.15 -8.05 -0.52
C ALA A 35 -6.40 -6.73 -1.28
N ARG A 36 -6.93 -6.82 -2.51
CA ARG A 36 -7.21 -5.65 -3.35
C ARG A 36 -8.70 -5.30 -3.33
N ALA A 37 -9.01 -4.10 -2.83
CA ALA A 37 -10.40 -3.64 -2.71
C ALA A 37 -11.07 -3.49 -4.08
N GLU A 38 -10.36 -2.94 -5.09
CA GLU A 38 -10.92 -2.76 -6.43
C GLU A 38 -11.29 -4.07 -7.13
N ARG A 39 -10.60 -5.17 -6.78
CA ARG A 39 -10.98 -6.50 -7.26
C ARG A 39 -12.20 -7.03 -6.52
N LEU A 40 -12.17 -7.02 -5.20
CA LEU A 40 -13.22 -7.59 -4.36
C LEU A 40 -14.57 -6.86 -4.49
N LEU A 41 -14.54 -5.54 -4.74
CA LEU A 41 -15.75 -4.77 -5.05
C LEU A 41 -16.37 -5.12 -6.40
N LYS A 42 -15.56 -5.55 -7.38
CA LYS A 42 -16.02 -6.03 -8.69
C LYS A 42 -16.46 -7.49 -8.67
N HIS A 43 -15.83 -8.28 -7.82
CA HIS A 43 -16.01 -9.74 -7.72
C HIS A 43 -16.43 -10.14 -6.30
N THR A 44 -17.58 -9.66 -5.86
CA THR A 44 -18.05 -9.81 -4.47
C THR A 44 -18.15 -11.24 -3.98
N VAL A 45 -18.34 -12.20 -4.87
CA VAL A 45 -18.33 -13.64 -4.55
C VAL A 45 -16.97 -14.12 -4.02
N GLU A 46 -15.86 -13.47 -4.42
CA GLU A 46 -14.52 -13.79 -3.96
C GLU A 46 -14.31 -13.42 -2.49
N VAL A 47 -15.05 -12.44 -1.94
CA VAL A 47 -14.92 -12.05 -0.53
C VAL A 47 -15.18 -13.23 0.37
N ARG A 48 -16.29 -13.95 0.14
CA ARG A 48 -16.65 -15.14 0.93
C ARG A 48 -15.70 -16.30 0.70
N ALA A 49 -15.27 -16.53 -0.53
CA ALA A 49 -14.31 -17.58 -0.86
C ALA A 49 -12.96 -17.33 -0.19
N ALA A 50 -12.46 -16.10 -0.23
CA ALA A 50 -11.22 -15.70 0.42
C ALA A 50 -11.32 -15.82 1.95
N ALA A 51 -12.42 -15.37 2.55
CA ALA A 51 -12.65 -15.47 3.99
C ALA A 51 -12.65 -16.92 4.49
N LEU A 52 -13.20 -17.84 3.71
CA LEU A 52 -13.19 -19.28 4.02
C LEU A 52 -11.81 -19.92 3.83
N ALA A 53 -11.01 -19.40 2.92
CA ALA A 53 -9.67 -19.92 2.61
C ALA A 53 -8.58 -19.37 3.55
N ALA A 54 -8.78 -18.18 4.12
CA ALA A 54 -7.81 -17.50 4.96
C ALA A 54 -7.72 -18.15 6.34
N ALA A 55 -6.50 -18.35 6.82
CA ALA A 55 -6.24 -18.57 8.24
C ALA A 55 -6.22 -17.23 8.99
N SER A 56 -6.36 -17.27 10.31
CA SER A 56 -6.30 -16.06 11.13
C SER A 56 -4.97 -15.34 10.94
N GLY A 57 -5.04 -14.06 10.58
CA GLY A 57 -3.87 -13.21 10.36
C GLY A 57 -3.19 -13.32 8.99
N GLU A 58 -3.67 -14.18 8.09
CA GLU A 58 -3.12 -14.27 6.73
C GLU A 58 -3.49 -13.08 5.83
N VAL A 59 -4.61 -12.41 6.07
CA VAL A 59 -4.93 -11.16 5.37
C VAL A 59 -4.45 -9.99 6.23
N PHE A 60 -3.31 -9.43 5.88
CA PHE A 60 -2.72 -8.32 6.61
C PHE A 60 -3.53 -7.05 6.43
N SER A 61 -3.86 -6.72 5.19
CA SER A 61 -4.58 -5.49 4.85
C SER A 61 -5.59 -5.68 3.74
N LEU A 62 -6.55 -4.76 3.69
CA LEU A 62 -7.28 -4.41 2.48
C LEU A 62 -6.66 -3.14 1.88
N ASN A 63 -6.05 -3.27 0.72
CA ASN A 63 -5.51 -2.15 -0.03
C ASN A 63 -6.49 -1.79 -1.16
N GLY A 64 -7.22 -0.67 -1.21
CA GLY A 64 -7.34 0.26 -0.11
C GLY A 64 -8.51 1.18 -0.37
N ILE A 65 -8.59 2.29 0.34
CA ILE A 65 -9.56 3.37 0.08
C ILE A 65 -8.82 4.61 -0.41
N SER A 66 -9.21 5.16 -1.57
CA SER A 66 -8.66 6.44 -2.02
C SER A 66 -9.34 7.58 -1.28
N LEU A 67 -8.54 8.44 -0.65
CA LEU A 67 -9.04 9.68 -0.08
C LEU A 67 -9.47 10.59 -1.23
N THR A 68 -10.71 11.04 -1.25
CA THR A 68 -11.26 11.84 -2.35
C THR A 68 -11.43 13.29 -1.94
N LEU A 69 -10.95 14.18 -2.81
CA LEU A 69 -11.07 15.63 -2.65
C LEU A 69 -11.88 16.20 -3.80
N ARG A 70 -12.62 17.26 -3.51
CA ARG A 70 -13.27 18.11 -4.50
C ARG A 70 -12.23 19.05 -5.14
N PRO A 71 -12.55 19.68 -6.28
CA PRO A 71 -11.63 20.62 -6.93
C PRO A 71 -11.20 21.82 -6.07
N ASP A 72 -11.98 22.16 -5.03
CA ASP A 72 -11.66 23.21 -4.07
C ASP A 72 -10.74 22.74 -2.92
N GLY A 73 -10.31 21.47 -2.94
CA GLY A 73 -9.42 20.87 -1.95
C GLY A 73 -10.10 20.30 -0.71
N HIS A 74 -11.39 20.55 -0.52
CA HIS A 74 -12.12 19.96 0.59
C HIS A 74 -12.41 18.47 0.35
N MET A 75 -12.55 17.71 1.45
CA MET A 75 -12.97 16.31 1.40
C MET A 75 -14.26 16.12 0.61
N ASP A 76 -14.30 15.13 -0.28
CA ASP A 76 -15.56 14.66 -0.87
C ASP A 76 -16.25 13.68 0.09
N ARG A 77 -16.95 14.26 1.06
CA ARG A 77 -17.62 13.50 2.12
C ARG A 77 -18.61 12.47 1.56
N GLY A 78 -19.39 12.84 0.53
CA GLY A 78 -20.42 11.95 -0.01
C GLY A 78 -19.83 10.69 -0.63
N VAL A 79 -18.72 10.81 -1.35
CA VAL A 79 -18.00 9.67 -1.92
C VAL A 79 -17.42 8.78 -0.83
N LEU A 80 -16.77 9.37 0.17
CA LEU A 80 -16.13 8.59 1.24
C LEU A 80 -17.16 7.89 2.14
N GLU A 81 -18.27 8.54 2.49
CA GLU A 81 -19.34 7.94 3.30
C GLU A 81 -20.06 6.81 2.56
N ALA A 82 -20.10 6.84 1.23
CA ALA A 82 -20.65 5.74 0.43
C ALA A 82 -19.66 4.56 0.29
N ASP A 83 -18.35 4.82 0.19
CA ASP A 83 -17.33 3.81 -0.10
C ASP A 83 -16.81 3.10 1.17
N LEU A 84 -16.59 3.83 2.26
CA LEU A 84 -16.00 3.32 3.49
C LEU A 84 -16.73 2.11 4.09
N PRO A 85 -18.08 2.10 4.21
CA PRO A 85 -18.78 0.95 4.78
C PRO A 85 -18.58 -0.34 4.00
N LEU A 86 -18.46 -0.27 2.67
CA LEU A 86 -18.21 -1.42 1.81
C LEU A 86 -16.83 -2.03 2.10
N ARG A 87 -15.82 -1.19 2.26
CA ARG A 87 -14.43 -1.63 2.54
C ARG A 87 -14.29 -2.16 3.96
N VAL A 88 -14.93 -1.53 4.92
CA VAL A 88 -14.99 -2.01 6.31
C VAL A 88 -15.65 -3.39 6.37
N ALA A 89 -16.75 -3.60 5.63
CA ALA A 89 -17.41 -4.90 5.56
C ALA A 89 -16.48 -5.99 4.98
N ILE A 90 -15.72 -5.67 3.92
CA ILE A 90 -14.73 -6.58 3.33
C ILE A 90 -13.61 -6.88 4.33
N CYS A 91 -13.06 -5.87 5.01
CA CYS A 91 -12.04 -6.08 6.04
C CYS A 91 -12.52 -7.04 7.13
N ASN A 92 -13.72 -6.82 7.64
CA ASN A 92 -14.31 -7.69 8.68
C ASN A 92 -14.50 -9.13 8.20
N GLU A 93 -15.02 -9.32 6.98
CA GLU A 93 -15.24 -10.65 6.43
C GLU A 93 -13.92 -11.39 6.20
N LEU A 94 -12.87 -10.69 5.79
CA LEU A 94 -11.53 -11.26 5.56
C LEU A 94 -10.69 -11.38 6.85
N GLY A 95 -11.09 -10.74 7.94
CA GLY A 95 -10.26 -10.61 9.14
C GLY A 95 -9.00 -9.77 8.91
N ALA A 96 -9.06 -8.80 7.99
CA ALA A 96 -7.94 -7.91 7.70
C ALA A 96 -7.65 -6.98 8.89
N VAL A 97 -6.37 -6.82 9.23
CA VAL A 97 -5.93 -5.97 10.35
C VAL A 97 -5.98 -4.49 9.97
N TYR A 98 -5.64 -4.18 8.72
CA TYR A 98 -5.55 -2.81 8.22
C TYR A 98 -6.48 -2.55 7.04
N LEU A 99 -7.01 -1.33 7.01
CA LEU A 99 -7.48 -0.67 5.79
C LEU A 99 -6.44 0.36 5.38
N LEU A 100 -5.88 0.23 4.17
CA LEU A 100 -4.95 1.23 3.63
C LEU A 100 -5.73 2.41 3.06
N ALA A 101 -5.38 3.62 3.50
CA ALA A 101 -5.89 4.88 2.97
C ALA A 101 -4.83 5.51 2.06
N VAL A 102 -5.17 5.71 0.80
CA VAL A 102 -4.23 6.16 -0.22
C VAL A 102 -4.49 7.62 -0.58
N ALA A 103 -3.43 8.41 -0.68
CA ALA A 103 -3.52 9.81 -1.12
C ALA A 103 -4.15 9.92 -2.52
N PRO A 104 -4.96 10.97 -2.80
CA PRO A 104 -5.60 11.13 -4.09
C PRO A 104 -4.64 11.64 -5.16
N ARG A 105 -4.88 11.25 -6.40
CA ARG A 105 -4.38 11.99 -7.56
C ARG A 105 -5.34 13.17 -7.80
N ALA A 106 -4.83 14.38 -7.73
CA ALA A 106 -5.61 15.62 -7.86
C ALA A 106 -4.82 16.65 -8.68
N PRO A 107 -4.74 16.47 -10.01
CA PRO A 107 -3.95 17.33 -10.88
C PRO A 107 -4.31 18.80 -10.73
N GLY A 108 -3.31 19.64 -10.50
CA GLY A 108 -3.50 21.10 -10.36
C GLY A 108 -3.95 21.58 -8.98
N LEU A 109 -4.28 20.70 -8.05
CA LEU A 109 -4.58 21.07 -6.67
C LEU A 109 -3.27 21.36 -5.92
N ARG A 110 -3.19 22.55 -5.31
CA ARG A 110 -1.99 22.94 -4.52
C ARG A 110 -1.99 22.21 -3.18
N VAL A 111 -0.80 21.93 -2.66
CA VAL A 111 -0.59 21.26 -1.36
C VAL A 111 -1.42 21.93 -0.25
N ASN A 112 -1.30 23.26 -0.09
CA ASN A 112 -1.98 23.98 0.99
C ASN A 112 -3.50 23.90 0.92
N ASP A 113 -4.05 23.79 -0.30
CA ASP A 113 -5.48 23.68 -0.51
C ASP A 113 -5.99 22.25 -0.19
N ALA A 114 -5.13 21.24 -0.38
CA ALA A 114 -5.45 19.83 -0.14
C ALA A 114 -5.31 19.39 1.33
N MET A 115 -4.41 20.01 2.09
CA MET A 115 -3.99 19.50 3.41
C MET A 115 -5.13 19.38 4.41
N VAL A 116 -6.06 20.34 4.43
CA VAL A 116 -7.21 20.32 5.35
C VAL A 116 -8.17 19.21 4.94
N GLY A 117 -8.55 19.16 3.67
CA GLY A 117 -9.47 18.12 3.18
C GLY A 117 -8.91 16.70 3.30
N LEU A 118 -7.59 16.53 3.17
CA LEU A 118 -6.94 15.22 3.39
C LEU A 118 -6.99 14.79 4.85
N ARG A 119 -6.74 15.70 5.78
CA ARG A 119 -6.87 15.41 7.22
C ARG A 119 -8.30 15.05 7.58
N ASP A 120 -9.28 15.85 7.14
CA ASP A 120 -10.70 15.58 7.36
C ASP A 120 -11.10 14.20 6.79
N ALA A 121 -10.64 13.87 5.58
CA ALA A 121 -10.89 12.59 4.94
C ALA A 121 -10.26 11.43 5.71
N LEU A 122 -9.04 11.59 6.18
CA LEU A 122 -8.32 10.58 6.94
C LEU A 122 -8.95 10.36 8.32
N GLU A 123 -9.38 11.43 8.99
CA GLU A 123 -10.13 11.35 10.26
C GLU A 123 -11.44 10.59 10.10
N LEU A 124 -12.21 10.89 9.04
CA LEU A 124 -13.46 10.18 8.73
C LEU A 124 -13.22 8.68 8.53
N VAL A 125 -12.19 8.32 7.74
CA VAL A 125 -11.83 6.92 7.48
C VAL A 125 -11.35 6.25 8.77
N ALA A 126 -10.49 6.92 9.55
CA ALA A 126 -9.97 6.40 10.82
C ALA A 126 -11.09 6.12 11.82
N GLU A 127 -12.03 7.04 11.97
CA GLU A 127 -13.15 6.88 12.89
C GLU A 127 -14.07 5.71 12.48
N GLY A 128 -14.39 5.60 11.19
CA GLY A 128 -15.23 4.53 10.66
C GLY A 128 -14.57 3.15 10.80
N ALA A 129 -13.30 3.02 10.47
CA ALA A 129 -12.54 1.79 10.61
C ALA A 129 -12.36 1.37 12.08
N ARG A 130 -12.04 2.31 12.97
CA ARG A 130 -11.86 2.07 14.41
C ARG A 130 -13.11 1.51 15.08
N ARG A 131 -14.31 1.96 14.69
CA ARG A 131 -15.58 1.42 15.19
C ARG A 131 -15.76 -0.07 14.88
N ALA A 132 -15.08 -0.55 13.84
CA ALA A 132 -15.07 -1.95 13.44
C ALA A 132 -13.83 -2.73 13.93
N GLY A 133 -12.96 -2.11 14.74
CA GLY A 133 -11.73 -2.71 15.23
C GLY A 133 -10.62 -2.80 14.18
N ILE A 134 -10.73 -2.07 13.07
CA ILE A 134 -9.76 -2.06 11.96
C ILE A 134 -8.83 -0.85 12.15
N ARG A 135 -7.53 -1.08 11.95
CA ARG A 135 -6.52 -0.03 11.95
C ARG A 135 -6.44 0.62 10.57
N VAL A 136 -5.97 1.86 10.52
CA VAL A 136 -5.78 2.58 9.24
C VAL A 136 -4.31 2.91 9.07
N ALA A 137 -3.78 2.62 7.88
CA ALA A 137 -2.45 3.04 7.49
C ALA A 137 -2.53 3.92 6.23
N PHE A 138 -1.84 5.06 6.26
CA PHE A 138 -1.87 6.05 5.19
C PHE A 138 -0.65 5.90 4.28
N GLU A 139 -0.90 5.87 2.99
CA GLU A 139 0.10 5.84 1.93
C GLU A 139 0.04 7.12 1.08
N PHE A 140 1.18 7.81 0.96
CA PHE A 140 1.32 8.88 -0.01
C PHE A 140 1.71 8.32 -1.39
N LEU A 141 1.33 9.01 -2.45
CA LEU A 141 1.73 8.66 -3.82
C LEU A 141 2.76 9.66 -4.33
N GLY A 142 3.96 9.21 -4.69
CA GLY A 142 5.08 10.06 -5.13
C GLY A 142 4.91 10.73 -6.48
N PHE A 143 3.73 10.65 -7.10
CA PHE A 143 3.45 11.18 -8.43
C PHE A 143 3.23 12.69 -8.43
N ARG A 144 3.57 13.35 -9.54
CA ARG A 144 3.47 14.82 -9.69
C ARG A 144 2.05 15.37 -9.56
N ASP A 145 1.06 14.57 -9.87
CA ASP A 145 -0.36 14.93 -9.81
C ASP A 145 -1.02 14.62 -8.46
N CYS A 146 -0.21 14.23 -7.47
CA CYS A 146 -0.65 14.06 -6.09
C CYS A 146 -0.23 15.28 -5.26
N PRO A 147 -1.14 15.93 -4.53
CA PRO A 147 -0.80 17.09 -3.72
C PRO A 147 0.10 16.72 -2.53
N VAL A 148 -0.02 15.51 -1.97
CA VAL A 148 0.86 14.95 -0.94
C VAL A 148 1.70 13.87 -1.58
N ASN A 149 2.86 14.26 -2.12
CA ASN A 149 3.70 13.38 -2.93
C ASN A 149 5.13 13.23 -2.41
N THR A 150 5.38 13.58 -1.15
CA THR A 150 6.68 13.36 -0.50
C THR A 150 6.51 12.81 0.91
N PRO A 151 7.54 12.13 1.46
CA PRO A 151 7.52 11.67 2.85
C PRO A 151 7.25 12.80 3.85
N ALA A 152 7.83 13.98 3.65
CA ALA A 152 7.64 15.12 4.54
C ALA A 152 6.20 15.62 4.57
N LEU A 153 5.54 15.73 3.40
CA LEU A 153 4.13 16.12 3.33
C LEU A 153 3.21 15.06 3.93
N ALA A 154 3.53 13.78 3.74
CA ALA A 154 2.80 12.69 4.36
C ALA A 154 2.89 12.74 5.90
N ALA A 155 4.08 12.98 6.43
CA ALA A 155 4.29 13.19 7.86
C ALA A 155 3.45 14.35 8.40
N GLU A 156 3.42 15.48 7.68
CA GLU A 156 2.61 16.65 8.06
C GLU A 156 1.10 16.36 8.06
N VAL A 157 0.60 15.51 7.13
CA VAL A 157 -0.82 15.10 7.14
C VAL A 157 -1.13 14.33 8.41
N VAL A 158 -0.35 13.30 8.73
CA VAL A 158 -0.65 12.37 9.81
C VAL A 158 -0.30 12.89 11.21
N ASP A 159 0.54 13.91 11.32
CA ASP A 159 0.91 14.53 12.60
C ASP A 159 -0.32 15.06 13.37
N ARG A 160 -1.36 15.41 12.65
CA ARG A 160 -2.60 15.97 13.21
C ARG A 160 -3.80 15.03 13.19
N VAL A 161 -3.59 13.77 12.82
CA VAL A 161 -4.65 12.75 12.79
C VAL A 161 -4.27 11.61 13.72
N GLU A 162 -5.08 11.42 14.76
CA GLU A 162 -4.80 10.42 15.78
C GLU A 162 -5.04 8.99 15.27
N GLY A 163 -4.18 8.07 15.70
CA GLY A 163 -4.36 6.63 15.47
C GLY A 163 -4.07 6.17 14.03
N ILE A 164 -3.44 7.00 13.21
CA ILE A 164 -3.02 6.63 11.85
C ILE A 164 -1.60 6.09 11.87
N GLU A 165 -1.39 4.97 11.22
CA GLU A 165 -0.09 4.45 10.88
C GLU A 165 0.26 4.80 9.44
N MET A 166 1.47 4.45 9.01
CA MET A 166 2.00 4.83 7.71
C MET A 166 2.32 3.61 6.86
N VAL A 167 2.24 3.79 5.56
CA VAL A 167 2.82 2.88 4.56
C VAL A 167 3.87 3.65 3.77
N LEU A 168 5.04 3.05 3.59
CA LEU A 168 6.07 3.57 2.70
C LEU A 168 6.23 2.63 1.51
N ASP A 169 6.02 3.14 0.32
CA ASP A 169 6.28 2.42 -0.93
C ASP A 169 7.58 2.89 -1.57
N SER A 170 8.42 1.95 -1.98
CA SER A 170 9.75 2.25 -2.55
C SER A 170 9.68 3.00 -3.87
N CYS A 171 8.68 2.71 -4.74
CA CYS A 171 8.48 3.44 -5.99
C CYS A 171 7.99 4.87 -5.73
N HIS A 172 7.06 5.06 -4.79
CA HIS A 172 6.60 6.40 -4.42
C HIS A 172 7.70 7.23 -3.76
N TRP A 173 8.52 6.62 -2.90
CA TRP A 173 9.71 7.27 -2.38
C TRP A 173 10.68 7.69 -3.50
N HIS A 174 10.96 6.80 -4.45
CA HIS A 174 11.81 7.07 -5.60
C HIS A 174 11.23 8.18 -6.51
N ALA A 175 9.93 8.10 -6.84
CA ALA A 175 9.23 9.08 -7.65
C ALA A 175 9.22 10.49 -7.02
N SER A 176 9.23 10.57 -5.69
CA SER A 176 9.35 11.82 -4.92
C SER A 176 10.77 12.40 -4.89
N GLY A 177 11.73 11.72 -5.50
CA GLY A 177 13.14 12.13 -5.61
C GLY A 177 14.12 11.27 -4.82
N GLY A 178 13.68 10.23 -4.10
CA GLY A 178 14.54 9.26 -3.41
C GLY A 178 15.45 9.88 -2.34
N ARG A 179 14.98 10.93 -1.67
CA ARG A 179 15.75 11.63 -0.63
C ARG A 179 15.62 10.94 0.72
N PRO A 180 16.58 11.15 1.66
CA PRO A 180 16.45 10.69 3.02
C PRO A 180 15.09 11.04 3.63
N LEU A 181 14.55 10.14 4.46
CA LEU A 181 13.17 10.23 4.96
C LEU A 181 12.94 11.42 5.93
N GLY A 182 14.01 12.03 6.48
CA GLY A 182 13.89 13.18 7.38
C GLY A 182 13.01 12.87 8.60
N ASP A 183 12.01 13.71 8.84
CA ASP A 183 11.08 13.56 9.98
C ASP A 183 9.93 12.56 9.72
N TYR A 184 9.98 11.80 8.63
CA TYR A 184 8.97 10.76 8.36
C TYR A 184 8.89 9.78 9.54
N PRO A 185 7.68 9.50 10.11
CA PRO A 185 7.53 8.75 11.35
C PRO A 185 7.71 7.23 11.13
N VAL A 186 8.96 6.78 11.06
CA VAL A 186 9.32 5.36 10.83
C VAL A 186 8.79 4.45 11.94
N ASP A 187 8.68 4.92 13.14
CA ASP A 187 8.10 4.24 14.30
C ASP A 187 6.59 4.00 14.17
N ARG A 188 5.92 4.73 13.26
CA ARG A 188 4.50 4.54 12.93
C ARG A 188 4.26 3.72 11.67
N LEU A 189 5.30 3.13 11.08
CA LEU A 189 5.14 2.28 9.90
C LEU A 189 4.43 0.98 10.23
N ALA A 190 3.26 0.77 9.61
CA ALA A 190 2.55 -0.51 9.58
C ALA A 190 3.20 -1.49 8.61
N LEU A 191 3.71 -1.00 7.47
CA LEU A 191 4.15 -1.80 6.35
C LEU A 191 5.07 -1.01 5.42
N VAL A 192 5.96 -1.71 4.73
CA VAL A 192 6.75 -1.16 3.61
C VAL A 192 6.48 -1.98 2.35
N HIS A 193 6.02 -1.31 1.28
CA HIS A 193 5.89 -1.90 -0.04
C HIS A 193 7.23 -1.88 -0.77
N LEU A 194 7.65 -3.03 -1.26
CA LEU A 194 8.86 -3.20 -2.04
C LEU A 194 8.53 -3.53 -3.49
N ASN A 195 9.11 -2.75 -4.36
CA ASN A 195 9.14 -2.86 -5.81
C ASN A 195 10.36 -2.13 -6.33
N ASP A 196 10.56 -2.12 -7.63
CA ASP A 196 11.64 -1.38 -8.28
C ASP A 196 11.14 -0.65 -9.51
N ALA A 197 11.97 0.20 -10.10
CA ALA A 197 11.64 1.03 -11.25
C ALA A 197 12.64 0.80 -12.39
N PRO A 198 12.19 0.67 -13.67
CA PRO A 198 13.09 0.47 -14.77
C PRO A 198 13.94 1.71 -15.06
N GLN A 199 15.18 1.52 -15.49
CA GLN A 199 16.12 2.59 -15.85
C GLN A 199 15.62 3.48 -17.00
N ALA A 200 14.72 2.96 -17.83
CA ALA A 200 14.25 3.65 -19.04
C ALA A 200 13.40 4.91 -18.76
N LYS A 201 12.93 5.10 -17.52
CA LYS A 201 12.08 6.24 -17.14
C LYS A 201 12.70 7.03 -15.99
N PRO A 202 12.72 8.39 -16.08
CA PRO A 202 12.99 9.23 -14.91
C PRO A 202 12.01 8.93 -13.78
N GLY A 203 12.46 8.96 -12.51
CA GLY A 203 11.60 8.71 -11.34
C GLY A 203 10.32 9.55 -11.34
N SER A 204 10.43 10.83 -11.79
CA SER A 204 9.28 11.74 -11.88
C SER A 204 8.23 11.39 -12.95
N GLU A 205 8.50 10.40 -13.82
CA GLU A 205 7.62 9.94 -14.89
C GLU A 205 7.14 8.50 -14.68
N ILE A 206 7.61 7.86 -13.62
CA ILE A 206 7.19 6.50 -13.22
C ILE A 206 5.68 6.48 -12.96
N GLN A 207 5.04 5.40 -13.37
CA GLN A 207 3.66 5.05 -13.07
C GLN A 207 3.61 3.66 -12.41
N ASP A 208 2.49 3.33 -11.78
CA ASP A 208 2.31 2.03 -11.13
C ASP A 208 2.58 0.83 -12.07
N ALA A 209 2.15 0.95 -13.33
CA ALA A 209 2.35 -0.09 -14.36
C ALA A 209 3.81 -0.32 -14.77
N ASP A 210 4.72 0.58 -14.40
CA ASP A 210 6.14 0.47 -14.71
C ASP A 210 6.92 -0.33 -13.64
N ARG A 211 6.32 -0.58 -12.47
CA ARG A 211 6.97 -1.26 -11.35
C ARG A 211 7.43 -2.66 -11.74
N ILE A 212 8.65 -3.01 -11.33
CA ILE A 212 9.27 -4.33 -11.54
C ILE A 212 9.66 -4.95 -10.20
N LEU A 213 10.15 -6.19 -10.21
CA LEU A 213 10.54 -6.88 -8.98
C LEU A 213 11.72 -6.18 -8.29
N PRO A 214 11.77 -6.19 -6.94
CA PRO A 214 12.84 -5.55 -6.18
C PRO A 214 14.23 -6.04 -6.59
N GLY A 215 15.16 -5.11 -6.81
CA GLY A 215 16.53 -5.39 -7.22
C GLY A 215 16.74 -5.57 -8.73
N GLU A 216 15.69 -5.47 -9.54
CA GLU A 216 15.78 -5.53 -11.00
C GLU A 216 15.91 -4.15 -11.65
N GLY A 217 15.84 -3.07 -10.87
CA GLY A 217 15.78 -1.70 -11.37
C GLY A 217 16.82 -0.77 -10.79
N VAL A 218 16.42 0.50 -10.64
CA VAL A 218 17.31 1.61 -10.29
C VAL A 218 17.01 2.24 -8.93
N ILE A 219 16.00 1.78 -8.22
CA ILE A 219 15.69 2.32 -6.89
C ILE A 219 16.81 1.94 -5.92
N SER A 220 17.32 2.92 -5.15
CA SER A 220 18.32 2.69 -4.12
C SER A 220 17.74 1.93 -2.91
N LEU A 221 17.17 0.72 -3.16
CA LEU A 221 16.47 -0.08 -2.15
C LEU A 221 17.33 -0.37 -0.93
N ARG A 222 18.62 -0.67 -1.15
CA ARG A 222 19.55 -0.96 -0.04
C ARG A 222 19.76 0.24 0.88
N GLU A 223 19.82 1.45 0.33
CA GLU A 223 19.93 2.68 1.11
C GLU A 223 18.65 2.91 1.91
N LEU A 224 17.49 2.80 1.27
CA LEU A 224 16.18 2.92 1.93
C LEU A 224 16.01 1.90 3.07
N ILE A 225 16.29 0.62 2.81
CA ILE A 225 16.18 -0.45 3.80
C ILE A 225 17.14 -0.22 4.98
N ASN A 226 18.37 0.21 4.71
CA ASN A 226 19.34 0.52 5.75
C ASN A 226 18.90 1.73 6.59
N GLU A 227 18.37 2.78 5.98
CA GLU A 227 17.81 3.93 6.70
C GLU A 227 16.67 3.50 7.62
N LEU A 228 15.70 2.73 7.11
CA LEU A 228 14.56 2.22 7.88
C LEU A 228 15.05 1.38 9.09
N ARG A 229 15.95 0.44 8.85
CA ARG A 229 16.51 -0.41 9.92
C ARG A 229 17.31 0.38 10.95
N SER A 230 18.09 1.35 10.53
CA SER A 230 18.86 2.22 11.44
C SER A 230 17.96 3.04 12.35
N ARG A 231 16.73 3.32 11.90
CA ARG A 231 15.68 4.01 12.67
C ARG A 231 14.74 3.07 13.42
N GLY A 232 15.09 1.78 13.51
CA GLY A 232 14.39 0.78 14.32
C GLY A 232 13.27 0.03 13.61
N TYR A 233 13.05 0.21 12.30
CA TYR A 233 12.04 -0.55 11.59
C TYR A 233 12.43 -2.03 11.51
N SER A 234 11.56 -2.87 12.04
CA SER A 234 11.69 -4.34 12.02
C SER A 234 10.43 -5.03 11.48
N GLY A 235 9.51 -4.23 10.99
CA GLY A 235 8.17 -4.64 10.64
C GLY A 235 8.02 -5.29 9.33
N PRO A 236 6.76 -5.55 8.93
CA PRO A 236 6.48 -6.35 7.76
C PRO A 236 6.83 -5.63 6.46
N TRP A 237 7.16 -6.43 5.46
CA TRP A 237 7.42 -6.01 4.09
C TRP A 237 6.38 -6.63 3.17
N SER A 238 6.07 -5.98 2.06
CA SER A 238 5.13 -6.51 1.08
C SER A 238 5.65 -6.32 -0.34
N LEU A 239 5.50 -7.35 -1.16
CA LEU A 239 5.77 -7.27 -2.59
C LEU A 239 4.56 -6.65 -3.27
N GLU A 240 4.72 -5.44 -3.82
CA GLU A 240 3.66 -4.77 -4.56
C GLU A 240 4.14 -4.29 -5.93
N THR A 241 3.69 -4.93 -6.99
CA THR A 241 3.87 -4.47 -8.37
C THR A 241 2.53 -4.39 -9.08
N PHE A 242 2.34 -3.33 -9.89
CA PHE A 242 1.13 -3.15 -10.72
C PHE A 242 1.43 -3.43 -12.20
N ASN A 243 2.46 -4.23 -12.48
CA ASN A 243 2.92 -4.46 -13.83
C ASN A 243 2.00 -5.44 -14.58
N PRO A 244 1.31 -4.99 -15.66
CA PRO A 244 0.41 -5.86 -16.42
C PRO A 244 1.09 -7.06 -17.07
N SER A 245 2.41 -7.02 -17.29
CA SER A 245 3.14 -8.18 -17.85
C SER A 245 3.09 -9.38 -16.90
N TYR A 246 3.16 -9.14 -15.58
CA TYR A 246 3.06 -10.21 -14.58
C TYR A 246 1.65 -10.81 -14.49
N TRP A 247 0.62 -10.05 -14.84
CA TRP A 247 -0.77 -10.53 -14.77
C TRP A 247 -1.09 -11.58 -15.86
N GLY A 248 -0.28 -11.63 -16.93
CA GLY A 248 -0.38 -12.62 -17.99
C GLY A 248 0.47 -13.88 -17.77
N GLU A 249 1.33 -13.88 -16.74
CA GLU A 249 2.19 -15.02 -16.40
C GLU A 249 1.50 -15.99 -15.41
N ASP A 250 2.12 -17.14 -15.16
CA ASP A 250 1.71 -18.03 -14.07
C ASP A 250 1.90 -17.32 -12.72
N PRO A 251 0.82 -17.02 -11.98
CA PRO A 251 0.90 -16.26 -10.73
C PRO A 251 1.74 -16.95 -9.65
N ALA A 252 1.84 -18.28 -9.65
CA ALA A 252 2.70 -18.99 -8.70
C ALA A 252 4.20 -18.78 -9.01
N GLN A 253 4.57 -18.69 -10.27
CA GLN A 253 5.94 -18.39 -10.68
C GLN A 253 6.30 -16.93 -10.39
N VAL A 254 5.37 -16.00 -10.64
CA VAL A 254 5.55 -14.57 -10.28
C VAL A 254 5.75 -14.42 -8.78
N ALA A 255 4.91 -15.04 -7.97
CA ALA A 255 5.01 -15.00 -6.51
C ALA A 255 6.37 -15.54 -6.01
N LYS A 256 6.81 -16.69 -6.51
CA LYS A 256 8.10 -17.29 -6.11
C LYS A 256 9.29 -16.41 -6.48
N ARG A 257 9.33 -15.88 -7.70
CA ARG A 257 10.38 -14.94 -8.14
C ARG A 257 10.35 -13.67 -7.28
N GLY A 258 9.16 -13.15 -7.04
CA GLY A 258 8.97 -11.95 -6.24
C GLY A 258 9.42 -12.11 -4.80
N LEU A 259 9.09 -13.25 -4.14
CA LEU A 259 9.58 -13.52 -2.78
C LEU A 259 11.11 -13.56 -2.74
N ALA A 260 11.71 -14.31 -3.67
CA ALA A 260 13.17 -14.40 -3.77
C ALA A 260 13.83 -13.03 -4.00
N ALA A 261 13.21 -12.16 -4.82
CA ALA A 261 13.67 -10.80 -5.06
C ALA A 261 13.62 -9.94 -3.78
N VAL A 262 12.50 -9.99 -3.03
CA VAL A 262 12.38 -9.29 -1.74
C VAL A 262 13.41 -9.80 -0.73
N GLU A 263 13.54 -11.11 -0.55
CA GLU A 263 14.52 -11.70 0.36
C GLU A 263 15.95 -11.28 0.02
N ASN A 264 16.27 -11.17 -1.28
CA ASN A 264 17.60 -10.79 -1.73
C ASN A 264 17.95 -9.33 -1.37
N VAL A 265 17.01 -8.39 -1.54
CA VAL A 265 17.25 -6.99 -1.18
C VAL A 265 17.22 -6.74 0.33
N LEU A 266 16.58 -7.62 1.09
CA LEU A 266 16.54 -7.56 2.56
C LEU A 266 17.77 -8.17 3.27
N ARG A 267 18.63 -8.88 2.55
CA ARG A 267 19.91 -9.41 3.08
C ARG A 267 20.95 -8.31 3.23
#